data_28fd91742b8c7b76a83f021679ae11b0
#
_entry.id   28fd91742b8c7b76a83f021679ae11b0
#
_cell.length_a   1.000
_cell.length_b   1.000
_cell.length_c   1.000
_cell.angle_alpha   90.00
_cell.angle_beta   90.00
_cell.angle_gamma   90.00
#
_symmetry.space_group_name_H-M   'P 1'
#
loop_
_entity.id
_entity.type
_entity.pdbx_description
1 polymer ?
#
loop_
_entity_poly.entity_id
_entity_poly.type
_entity_poly.pdbx_seq_one_letter_code
_entity_poly.pdbx_strand_id
1 'polypeptide(L)'
;MTGIDPHQLFIGHRLDADGALTIDPADLTTHGVIVGMTGSGKTGLGIDLLEEALLQGIPCLVIDPKGDMGNLLLTFPELRPQDFRPWIEEAAAARDGLTPDELAAKTAQTWRDGLARSGIGPDRIARLRDAAGFTIYTPGSTAGVPLNLIGSLKAPTSADDIEALRDEVEGFTAGLLGLVG
;
A
#
# COMPACT_ATOMS: atom_id res chain seq x y z
N MET A 1 21.45 -2.18 -12.06
CA MET A 1 20.47 -1.15 -12.52
C MET A 1 21.24 0.14 -12.87
N THR A 2 22.01 0.09 -13.93
CA THR A 2 22.77 1.23 -14.43
C THR A 2 21.92 1.96 -15.48
N GLY A 3 21.45 3.16 -15.17
CA GLY A 3 20.79 4.04 -16.12
C GLY A 3 19.39 4.56 -15.77
N ILE A 4 18.84 4.26 -14.60
CA ILE A 4 17.59 4.87 -14.15
C ILE A 4 17.96 6.17 -13.43
N ASP A 5 17.33 7.27 -13.83
CA ASP A 5 17.44 8.55 -13.15
C ASP A 5 16.93 8.38 -11.70
N PRO A 6 17.74 8.72 -10.68
CA PRO A 6 17.34 8.58 -9.28
C PRO A 6 16.15 9.45 -8.88
N HIS A 7 15.76 10.40 -9.69
CA HIS A 7 14.60 11.27 -9.48
C HIS A 7 13.33 10.76 -10.17
N GLN A 8 13.39 9.64 -10.87
CA GLN A 8 12.26 9.01 -11.56
C GLN A 8 11.74 7.81 -10.75
N LEU A 9 10.42 7.63 -10.73
CA LEU A 9 9.77 6.45 -10.15
C LEU A 9 9.89 5.30 -11.16
N PHE A 10 10.53 4.21 -10.76
CA PHE A 10 10.65 3.02 -11.61
C PHE A 10 9.37 2.16 -11.51
N ILE A 11 8.69 1.95 -12.63
CA ILE A 11 7.42 1.21 -12.69
C ILE A 11 7.60 -0.21 -13.25
N GLY A 12 8.70 -0.46 -13.95
CA GLY A 12 8.95 -1.76 -14.55
C GLY A 12 9.84 -1.68 -15.78
N HIS A 13 9.72 -2.67 -16.65
CA HIS A 13 10.45 -2.73 -17.91
C HIS A 13 9.51 -2.65 -19.09
N ARG A 14 9.98 -2.02 -20.16
CA ARG A 14 9.26 -1.96 -21.42
C ARG A 14 9.16 -3.36 -22.02
N LEU A 15 8.03 -3.69 -22.64
CA LEU A 15 7.82 -4.94 -23.35
C LEU A 15 8.16 -4.82 -24.85
N ASP A 16 8.13 -3.61 -25.38
CA ASP A 16 8.30 -3.27 -26.80
C ASP A 16 9.72 -2.81 -27.13
N ALA A 17 10.54 -2.58 -26.14
CA ALA A 17 11.93 -2.13 -26.29
C ALA A 17 12.74 -2.45 -25.04
N ASP A 18 14.06 -2.46 -25.17
CA ASP A 18 14.94 -2.52 -23.99
C ASP A 18 14.84 -1.22 -23.20
N GLY A 19 14.79 -1.34 -21.86
CA GLY A 19 14.87 -0.21 -20.96
C GLY A 19 13.84 -0.23 -19.82
N ALA A 20 14.04 0.68 -18.89
CA ALA A 20 13.14 0.92 -17.78
C ALA A 20 11.93 1.75 -18.23
N LEU A 21 10.78 1.46 -17.64
CA LEU A 21 9.62 2.33 -17.66
C LEU A 21 9.61 3.14 -16.36
N THR A 22 9.66 4.45 -16.49
CA THR A 22 9.70 5.38 -15.36
C THR A 22 8.63 6.45 -15.49
N ILE A 23 8.25 7.05 -14.37
CA ILE A 23 7.33 8.19 -14.28
C ILE A 23 8.06 9.32 -13.55
N ASP A 24 7.91 10.54 -14.02
CA ASP A 24 8.34 11.72 -13.28
C ASP A 24 7.36 11.97 -12.10
N PRO A 25 7.84 12.06 -10.85
CA PRO A 25 6.97 12.40 -9.72
C PRO A 25 6.17 13.70 -9.94
N ALA A 26 6.70 14.64 -10.71
CA ALA A 26 6.01 15.89 -11.06
C ALA A 26 4.71 15.65 -11.85
N ASP A 27 4.64 14.57 -12.64
CA ASP A 27 3.44 14.21 -13.40
C ASP A 27 2.29 13.76 -12.46
N LEU A 28 2.61 13.31 -11.23
CA LEU A 28 1.65 12.85 -10.24
C LEU A 28 1.16 13.96 -9.29
N THR A 29 1.56 15.21 -9.51
CA THR A 29 1.13 16.35 -8.68
C THR A 29 -0.35 16.72 -8.86
N THR A 30 -1.01 16.21 -9.89
CA THR A 30 -2.46 16.32 -10.09
C THR A 30 -3.17 15.02 -9.77
N HIS A 31 -3.26 14.12 -10.74
CA HIS A 31 -3.97 12.84 -10.56
C HIS A 31 -3.30 11.72 -11.35
N GLY A 32 -3.36 10.50 -10.82
CA GLY A 32 -3.07 9.27 -11.54
C GLY A 32 -4.24 8.29 -11.41
N VAL A 33 -4.51 7.52 -12.46
CA VAL A 33 -5.55 6.48 -12.45
C VAL A 33 -4.98 5.16 -12.93
N ILE A 34 -5.16 4.11 -12.12
CA ILE A 34 -4.79 2.74 -12.48
C ILE A 34 -6.06 1.97 -12.82
N VAL A 35 -6.19 1.56 -14.08
CA VAL A 35 -7.35 0.83 -14.59
C VAL A 35 -6.95 -0.57 -15.07
N GLY A 36 -7.87 -1.52 -14.95
CA GLY A 36 -7.66 -2.89 -15.39
C GLY A 36 -8.72 -3.85 -14.82
N MET A 37 -8.81 -5.05 -15.38
CA MET A 37 -9.71 -6.10 -14.89
C MET A 37 -9.24 -6.67 -13.55
N THR A 38 -10.11 -7.43 -12.89
CA THR A 38 -9.73 -8.18 -11.68
C THR A 38 -8.58 -9.15 -12.01
N GLY A 39 -7.56 -9.19 -11.15
CA GLY A 39 -6.38 -10.03 -11.35
C GLY A 39 -5.33 -9.45 -12.32
N SER A 40 -5.52 -8.25 -12.89
CA SER A 40 -4.56 -7.62 -13.80
C SER A 40 -3.33 -6.99 -13.13
N GLY A 41 -3.23 -7.03 -11.80
CA GLY A 41 -2.09 -6.49 -11.07
C GLY A 41 -2.22 -5.03 -10.63
N LYS A 42 -3.42 -4.42 -10.68
CA LYS A 42 -3.63 -3.01 -10.27
C LYS A 42 -3.10 -2.69 -8.88
N THR A 43 -3.45 -3.51 -7.88
CA THR A 43 -2.98 -3.32 -6.50
C THR A 43 -1.46 -3.42 -6.42
N GLY A 44 -0.86 -4.38 -7.14
CA GLY A 44 0.60 -4.52 -7.23
C GLY A 44 1.27 -3.26 -7.80
N LEU A 45 0.75 -2.72 -8.91
CA LEU A 45 1.26 -1.48 -9.49
C LEU A 45 1.09 -0.28 -8.54
N GLY A 46 -0.02 -0.23 -7.79
CA GLY A 46 -0.24 0.80 -6.77
C GLY A 46 0.78 0.71 -5.64
N ILE A 47 1.07 -0.50 -5.16
CA ILE A 47 2.11 -0.74 -4.14
C ILE A 47 3.48 -0.34 -4.69
N ASP A 48 3.83 -0.73 -5.92
CA ASP A 48 5.09 -0.40 -6.56
C ASP A 48 5.31 1.12 -6.66
N LEU A 49 4.29 1.87 -7.06
CA LEU A 49 4.31 3.33 -7.05
C LEU A 49 4.54 3.94 -5.67
N LEU A 50 3.89 3.39 -4.64
CA LEU A 50 4.05 3.84 -3.26
C LEU A 50 5.47 3.54 -2.74
N GLU A 51 6.00 2.35 -3.03
CA GLU A 51 7.36 1.96 -2.66
C GLU A 51 8.40 2.89 -3.30
N GLU A 52 8.23 3.21 -4.59
CA GLU A 52 9.10 4.15 -5.30
C GLU A 52 9.06 5.55 -4.68
N ALA A 53 7.85 6.05 -4.39
CA ALA A 53 7.67 7.35 -3.75
C ALA A 53 8.34 7.40 -2.37
N LEU A 54 8.14 6.36 -1.55
CA LEU A 54 8.74 6.25 -0.22
C LEU A 54 10.28 6.18 -0.28
N LEU A 55 10.83 5.45 -1.26
CA LEU A 55 12.28 5.39 -1.48
C LEU A 55 12.90 6.74 -1.86
N GLN A 56 12.10 7.64 -2.41
CA GLN A 56 12.49 9.03 -2.69
C GLN A 56 12.17 10.00 -1.54
N GLY A 57 11.66 9.51 -0.42
CA GLY A 57 11.31 10.33 0.74
C GLY A 57 10.01 11.11 0.57
N ILE A 58 9.15 10.73 -0.37
CA ILE A 58 7.85 11.35 -0.59
C ILE A 58 6.85 10.73 0.40
N PRO A 59 6.25 11.51 1.31
CA PRO A 59 5.26 10.99 2.25
C PRO A 59 3.97 10.59 1.53
N CYS A 60 3.39 9.46 1.94
CA CYS A 60 2.19 8.92 1.34
C CYS A 60 1.06 8.79 2.36
N LEU A 61 -0.15 9.19 1.96
CA LEU A 61 -1.39 8.91 2.67
C LEU A 61 -2.22 7.93 1.84
N VAL A 62 -2.48 6.76 2.39
CA VAL A 62 -3.22 5.70 1.69
C VAL A 62 -4.61 5.56 2.30
N ILE A 63 -5.66 5.77 1.48
CA ILE A 63 -7.04 5.49 1.85
C ILE A 63 -7.41 4.14 1.26
N ASP A 64 -7.54 3.13 2.12
CA ASP A 64 -7.71 1.72 1.73
C ASP A 64 -9.00 1.11 2.30
N PRO A 65 -10.15 1.34 1.66
CA PRO A 65 -11.43 0.77 2.12
C PRO A 65 -11.50 -0.76 2.04
N LYS A 66 -10.63 -1.37 1.25
CA LYS A 66 -10.57 -2.83 1.04
C LYS A 66 -9.63 -3.54 2.02
N GLY A 67 -8.60 -2.84 2.52
CA GLY A 67 -7.56 -3.42 3.34
C GLY A 67 -6.55 -4.29 2.59
N ASP A 68 -6.41 -4.12 1.26
CA ASP A 68 -5.47 -4.91 0.44
C ASP A 68 -4.10 -4.22 0.26
N MET A 69 -3.95 -2.96 0.68
CA MET A 69 -2.69 -2.23 0.66
C MET A 69 -1.79 -2.53 1.87
N GLY A 70 -2.29 -3.25 2.87
CA GLY A 70 -1.53 -3.66 4.06
C GLY A 70 -0.28 -4.49 3.73
N ASN A 71 -0.22 -5.11 2.57
CA ASN A 71 0.97 -5.83 2.07
C ASN A 71 2.21 -4.93 1.93
N LEU A 72 2.05 -3.61 1.80
CA LEU A 72 3.15 -2.65 1.78
C LEU A 72 4.00 -2.70 3.08
N LEU A 73 3.42 -3.14 4.19
CA LEU A 73 4.11 -3.26 5.47
C LEU A 73 4.94 -4.55 5.58
N LEU A 74 4.74 -5.51 4.69
CA LEU A 74 5.41 -6.81 4.71
C LEU A 74 6.77 -6.73 4.02
N THR A 75 7.66 -5.93 4.57
CA THR A 75 9.03 -5.75 4.07
C THR A 75 9.99 -6.68 4.81
N PHE A 76 10.40 -7.76 4.14
CA PHE A 76 11.30 -8.79 4.67
C PHE A 76 12.63 -8.79 3.89
N PRO A 77 13.66 -8.02 4.29
CA PRO A 77 14.89 -7.91 3.50
C PRO A 77 15.58 -9.24 3.23
N GLU A 78 15.57 -10.14 4.20
CA GLU A 78 16.25 -11.44 4.07
C GLU A 78 15.35 -12.53 3.45
N LEU A 79 14.05 -12.29 3.31
CA LEU A 79 13.07 -13.24 2.75
C LEU A 79 13.21 -14.64 3.36
N ARG A 80 13.35 -14.72 4.69
CA ARG A 80 13.50 -16.01 5.39
C ARG A 80 12.13 -16.70 5.52
N PRO A 81 12.05 -18.02 5.55
CA PRO A 81 10.81 -18.74 5.83
C PRO A 81 10.10 -18.25 7.10
N GLN A 82 10.85 -17.93 8.15
CA GLN A 82 10.34 -17.45 9.43
C GLN A 82 9.62 -16.12 9.32
N ASP A 83 9.99 -15.28 8.35
CA ASP A 83 9.35 -13.99 8.11
C ASP A 83 7.94 -14.16 7.53
N PHE A 84 7.71 -15.23 6.76
CA PHE A 84 6.42 -15.57 6.16
C PHE A 84 5.56 -16.45 7.07
N ARG A 85 6.17 -17.23 7.95
CA ARG A 85 5.47 -18.23 8.78
C ARG A 85 4.25 -17.70 9.53
N PRO A 86 4.27 -16.49 10.16
CA PRO A 86 3.11 -15.93 10.85
C PRO A 86 1.90 -15.65 9.95
N TRP A 87 2.12 -15.54 8.64
CA TRP A 87 1.11 -15.21 7.63
C TRP A 87 0.58 -16.44 6.88
N ILE A 88 1.09 -17.62 7.22
CA ILE A 88 0.65 -18.89 6.63
C ILE A 88 -0.51 -19.46 7.43
N GLU A 89 -1.65 -19.58 6.78
CA GLU A 89 -2.81 -20.27 7.34
C GLU A 89 -2.63 -21.79 7.26
N GLU A 90 -2.93 -22.51 8.34
CA GLU A 90 -2.83 -23.97 8.39
C GLU A 90 -3.71 -24.65 7.34
N ALA A 91 -4.91 -24.09 7.11
CA ALA A 91 -5.83 -24.59 6.08
C ALA A 91 -5.28 -24.43 4.66
N ALA A 92 -4.49 -23.38 4.40
CA ALA A 92 -3.83 -23.18 3.11
C ALA A 92 -2.71 -24.21 2.90
N ALA A 93 -1.89 -24.45 3.92
CA ALA A 93 -0.84 -25.48 3.88
C ALA A 93 -1.42 -26.88 3.65
N ALA A 94 -2.48 -27.24 4.37
CA ALA A 94 -3.16 -28.52 4.24
C ALA A 94 -3.73 -28.76 2.83
N ARG A 95 -4.29 -27.71 2.19
CA ARG A 95 -4.79 -27.78 0.80
C ARG A 95 -3.69 -28.14 -0.20
N ASP A 96 -2.47 -27.63 0.05
CA ASP A 96 -1.30 -27.91 -0.79
C ASP A 96 -0.61 -29.23 -0.41
N GLY A 97 -1.07 -29.94 0.61
CA GLY A 97 -0.44 -31.16 1.14
C GLY A 97 0.90 -30.89 1.83
N LEU A 98 1.09 -29.68 2.33
CA LEU A 98 2.31 -29.21 2.99
C LEU A 98 2.05 -28.92 4.48
N THR A 99 3.11 -28.97 5.26
CA THR A 99 3.10 -28.36 6.59
C THR A 99 3.18 -26.82 6.46
N PRO A 100 2.73 -26.07 7.48
CA PRO A 100 2.88 -24.60 7.47
C PRO A 100 4.31 -24.11 7.28
N ASP A 101 5.30 -24.83 7.80
CA ASP A 101 6.71 -24.47 7.66
C ASP A 101 7.22 -24.74 6.22
N GLU A 102 6.79 -25.84 5.59
CA GLU A 102 7.10 -26.11 4.19
C GLU A 102 6.46 -25.09 3.26
N LEU A 103 5.21 -24.68 3.53
CA LEU A 103 4.55 -23.64 2.74
C LEU A 103 5.24 -22.29 2.94
N ALA A 104 5.68 -21.95 4.14
CA ALA A 104 6.48 -20.75 4.40
C ALA A 104 7.81 -20.74 3.64
N ALA A 105 8.50 -21.88 3.61
CA ALA A 105 9.74 -22.02 2.85
C ALA A 105 9.53 -21.90 1.33
N LYS A 106 8.47 -22.53 0.80
CA LYS A 106 8.06 -22.41 -0.60
C LYS A 106 7.72 -20.97 -0.97
N THR A 107 6.95 -20.28 -0.10
CA THR A 107 6.59 -18.88 -0.27
C THR A 107 7.82 -17.99 -0.30
N ALA A 108 8.72 -18.12 0.67
CA ALA A 108 9.97 -17.37 0.74
C ALA A 108 10.83 -17.57 -0.53
N GLN A 109 10.90 -18.81 -1.04
CA GLN A 109 11.63 -19.09 -2.28
C GLN A 109 10.96 -18.44 -3.50
N THR A 110 9.64 -18.52 -3.60
CA THR A 110 8.87 -17.90 -4.69
C THR A 110 9.10 -16.39 -4.73
N TRP A 111 9.12 -15.73 -3.57
CA TRP A 111 9.42 -14.30 -3.47
C TRP A 111 10.84 -13.97 -3.89
N ARG A 112 11.84 -14.73 -3.41
CA ARG A 112 13.24 -14.55 -3.83
C ARG A 112 13.40 -14.63 -5.34
N ASP A 113 12.84 -15.68 -5.94
CA ASP A 113 12.94 -15.90 -7.38
C ASP A 113 12.19 -14.81 -8.19
N GLY A 114 11.04 -14.37 -7.69
CA GLY A 114 10.26 -13.29 -8.30
C GLY A 114 11.01 -11.96 -8.29
N LEU A 115 11.48 -11.54 -7.14
CA LEU A 115 12.22 -10.29 -6.96
C LEU A 115 13.54 -10.30 -7.71
N ALA A 116 14.27 -11.42 -7.70
CA ALA A 116 15.51 -11.57 -8.46
C ALA A 116 15.30 -11.37 -9.97
N ARG A 117 14.20 -11.90 -10.54
CA ARG A 117 13.85 -11.67 -11.94
C ARG A 117 13.60 -10.21 -12.27
N SER A 118 13.07 -9.44 -11.30
CA SER A 118 12.84 -7.99 -11.42
C SER A 118 14.07 -7.15 -11.05
N GLY A 119 15.21 -7.78 -10.72
CA GLY A 119 16.42 -7.08 -10.30
C GLY A 119 16.32 -6.44 -8.92
N ILE A 120 15.35 -6.85 -8.11
CA ILE A 120 15.14 -6.35 -6.74
C ILE A 120 15.89 -7.26 -5.78
N GLY A 121 16.91 -6.69 -5.13
CA GLY A 121 17.72 -7.38 -4.13
C GLY A 121 17.33 -7.03 -2.69
N PRO A 122 17.91 -7.76 -1.70
CA PRO A 122 17.71 -7.51 -0.28
C PRO A 122 17.98 -6.07 0.15
N ASP A 123 19.01 -5.45 -0.42
CA ASP A 123 19.40 -4.06 -0.11
C ASP A 123 18.29 -3.05 -0.44
N ARG A 124 17.54 -3.29 -1.52
CA ARG A 124 16.43 -2.41 -1.88
C ARG A 124 15.28 -2.54 -0.88
N ILE A 125 14.96 -3.77 -0.44
CA ILE A 125 13.93 -4.04 0.55
C ILE A 125 14.33 -3.43 1.90
N ALA A 126 15.60 -3.56 2.29
CA ALA A 126 16.12 -2.93 3.50
C ALA A 126 16.00 -1.40 3.44
N ARG A 127 16.38 -0.80 2.31
CA ARG A 127 16.24 0.66 2.11
C ARG A 127 14.79 1.11 2.22
N LEU A 128 13.84 0.39 1.64
CA LEU A 128 12.41 0.71 1.75
C LEU A 128 11.94 0.66 3.21
N ARG A 129 12.35 -0.37 3.94
CA ARG A 129 12.03 -0.52 5.36
C ARG A 129 12.58 0.63 6.21
N ASP A 130 13.78 1.11 5.88
CA ASP A 130 14.43 2.19 6.60
C ASP A 130 13.94 3.59 6.16
N ALA A 131 13.39 3.69 4.95
CA ALA A 131 12.96 4.97 4.38
C ALA A 131 11.64 5.49 4.97
N ALA A 132 10.78 4.62 5.50
CA ALA A 132 9.44 5.01 5.93
C ALA A 132 8.99 4.36 7.24
N GLY A 133 8.38 5.17 8.10
CA GLY A 133 7.58 4.70 9.23
C GLY A 133 6.12 4.55 8.81
N PHE A 134 5.54 3.39 9.09
CA PHE A 134 4.16 3.10 8.74
C PHE A 134 3.23 3.22 9.95
N THR A 135 2.07 3.84 9.75
CA THR A 135 1.00 3.88 10.77
C THR A 135 -0.32 3.48 10.13
N ILE A 136 -0.99 2.49 10.69
CA ILE A 136 -2.33 2.07 10.25
C ILE A 136 -3.36 2.72 11.17
N TYR A 137 -4.20 3.58 10.58
CA TYR A 137 -5.37 4.13 11.23
C TYR A 137 -6.58 3.27 10.91
N THR A 138 -7.36 2.93 11.94
CA THR A 138 -8.54 2.05 11.81
C THR A 138 -9.77 2.76 12.35
N PRO A 139 -10.52 3.49 11.49
CA PRO A 139 -11.78 4.10 11.90
C PRO A 139 -12.76 3.04 12.42
N GLY A 140 -13.36 3.30 13.59
CA GLY A 140 -14.33 2.38 14.20
C GLY A 140 -13.74 1.05 14.72
N SER A 141 -12.42 0.90 14.77
CA SER A 141 -11.73 -0.31 15.25
C SER A 141 -10.53 0.06 16.12
N THR A 142 -10.16 -0.85 17.02
CA THR A 142 -8.94 -0.77 17.85
C THR A 142 -7.82 -1.68 17.35
N ALA A 143 -7.95 -2.26 16.15
CA ALA A 143 -6.94 -3.14 15.57
C ALA A 143 -5.65 -2.39 15.18
N GLY A 144 -5.75 -1.09 14.90
CA GLY A 144 -4.63 -0.18 14.69
C GLY A 144 -4.80 1.06 15.56
N VAL A 145 -4.34 2.23 15.06
CA VAL A 145 -4.57 3.51 15.75
C VAL A 145 -6.00 3.96 15.48
N PRO A 146 -6.85 4.07 16.51
CA PRO A 146 -8.23 4.52 16.32
C PRO A 146 -8.26 5.93 15.72
N LEU A 147 -9.14 6.14 14.75
CA LEU A 147 -9.37 7.44 14.14
C LEU A 147 -10.83 7.84 14.29
N ASN A 148 -11.05 9.00 14.89
CA ASN A 148 -12.37 9.60 14.95
C ASN A 148 -12.63 10.43 13.69
N LEU A 149 -13.44 9.90 12.77
CA LEU A 149 -13.77 10.58 11.52
C LEU A 149 -14.86 11.65 11.69
N ILE A 150 -15.66 11.56 12.76
CA ILE A 150 -16.76 12.51 13.01
C ILE A 150 -16.22 13.84 13.56
N GLY A 151 -15.02 13.82 14.13
CA GLY A 151 -14.39 14.99 14.71
C GLY A 151 -15.20 15.56 15.88
N SER A 152 -15.56 16.83 15.80
CA SER A 152 -16.37 17.52 16.79
C SER A 152 -17.77 17.77 16.24
N LEU A 153 -18.81 17.35 16.97
CA LEU A 153 -20.20 17.71 16.68
C LEU A 153 -20.55 19.14 17.16
N LYS A 154 -19.56 19.98 17.41
CA LYS A 154 -19.80 21.40 17.76
C LYS A 154 -20.33 22.13 16.55
N ALA A 155 -21.22 23.08 16.81
CA ALA A 155 -21.70 23.98 15.78
C ALA A 155 -20.51 24.71 15.12
N PRO A 156 -20.55 24.93 13.80
CA PRO A 156 -19.56 25.73 13.09
C PRO A 156 -19.34 27.08 13.76
N THR A 157 -18.08 27.52 13.78
CA THR A 157 -17.71 28.79 14.43
C THR A 157 -18.04 30.03 13.58
N SER A 158 -18.29 29.85 12.29
CA SER A 158 -18.73 30.92 11.36
C SER A 158 -19.77 30.36 10.40
N ALA A 159 -20.79 31.17 10.15
CA ALA A 159 -21.86 30.92 9.18
C ALA A 159 -21.70 31.81 7.92
N ASP A 160 -20.54 32.42 7.73
CA ASP A 160 -20.30 33.35 6.64
C ASP A 160 -20.19 32.67 5.27
N ASP A 161 -19.80 31.39 5.27
CA ASP A 161 -19.76 30.53 4.08
C ASP A 161 -20.87 29.46 4.16
N ILE A 162 -21.96 29.73 3.46
CA ILE A 162 -23.17 28.88 3.48
C ILE A 162 -22.89 27.51 2.81
N GLU A 163 -22.03 27.45 1.78
CA GLU A 163 -21.69 26.19 1.14
C GLU A 163 -20.86 25.30 2.06
N ALA A 164 -19.81 25.84 2.68
CA ALA A 164 -18.99 25.10 3.65
C ALA A 164 -19.82 24.62 4.85
N LEU A 165 -20.74 25.45 5.35
CA LEU A 165 -21.66 25.10 6.42
C LEU A 165 -22.57 23.93 6.03
N ARG A 166 -23.11 23.97 4.82
CA ARG A 166 -23.97 22.90 4.28
C ARG A 166 -23.22 21.58 4.17
N ASP A 167 -22.02 21.58 3.60
CA ASP A 167 -21.17 20.39 3.45
C ASP A 167 -20.81 19.79 4.82
N GLU A 168 -20.54 20.63 5.81
CA GLU A 168 -20.24 20.18 7.18
C GLU A 168 -21.49 19.54 7.84
N VAL A 169 -22.66 20.14 7.70
CA VAL A 169 -23.93 19.59 8.23
C VAL A 169 -24.30 18.28 7.52
N GLU A 170 -24.13 18.19 6.20
CA GLU A 170 -24.37 16.97 5.44
C GLU A 170 -23.39 15.87 5.87
N GLY A 171 -22.11 16.19 6.07
CA GLY A 171 -21.09 15.26 6.57
C GLY A 171 -21.42 14.71 7.96
N PHE A 172 -21.83 15.57 8.90
CA PHE A 172 -22.26 15.14 10.25
C PHE A 172 -23.53 14.27 10.19
N THR A 173 -24.48 14.65 9.35
CA THR A 173 -25.73 13.88 9.21
C THR A 173 -25.44 12.50 8.64
N ALA A 174 -24.65 12.41 7.57
CA ALA A 174 -24.25 11.14 6.99
C ALA A 174 -23.46 10.26 7.97
N GLY A 175 -22.54 10.87 8.74
CA GLY A 175 -21.76 10.19 9.77
C GLY A 175 -22.66 9.63 10.89
N LEU A 176 -23.61 10.41 11.39
CA LEU A 176 -24.55 9.98 12.43
C LEU A 176 -25.49 8.87 11.91
N LEU A 177 -26.03 9.01 10.70
CA LEU A 177 -26.89 7.99 10.10
C LEU A 177 -26.14 6.69 9.86
N GLY A 178 -24.87 6.76 9.47
CA GLY A 178 -24.01 5.58 9.31
C GLY A 178 -23.71 4.84 10.61
N LEU A 179 -23.82 5.50 11.77
CA LEU A 179 -23.64 4.88 13.10
C LEU A 179 -24.91 4.19 13.62
N VAL A 180 -26.06 4.58 13.13
CA VAL A 180 -27.35 4.06 13.61
C VAL A 180 -27.87 2.91 12.74
N GLY A 181 -27.30 2.66 11.56
CA GLY A 181 -27.59 1.55 10.66
C GLY A 181 -28.55 1.94 9.55
#